data_8962d39b52a368351d5fb4534a4878f3
#
_entry.id   8962d39b52a368351d5fb4534a4878f3
#
_cell.length_a   1.000
_cell.length_b   1.000
_cell.length_c   1.000
_cell.angle_alpha   90.00
_cell.angle_beta   90.00
_cell.angle_gamma   90.00
#
_symmetry.space_group_name_H-M   'P 1'
#
loop_
_entity.id
_entity.type
_entity.pdbx_description
1 polymer ?
#
loop_
_entity_poly.entity_id
_entity_poly.type
_entity_poly.pdbx_seq_one_letter_code
_entity_poly.pdbx_strand_id
1 'polypeptide(L)'
;MSRYCFVMLAGLVASAPAAAATWADSMFDELSKDFGSVARGPVQTHAFRVVNNTKQPVNISSVRVSCGCTSASAVKTLLNPGEETAIVARMDTSRFIGVKSVTIFVQFDRPTFEEVRLWVQANARNDFSVSPDGLAFGEVKRASSPSLSNTITFYGSQTKITEVKSESNYVRTSIKEVKGADGQPAYELTAKLREDVPIGKWYTDVWVKTNNPEYPQIRVPLTMDVESGLSVSPDAVELGQVAVNGESERRVIIRGAKPFKIIAVKGADGQLSVHDNTTDSKAVHVLTVKLKPGKAGDVNRSLRVETDLAEDNTVEFVVSAQVTPQ
;
A
#
# COMPACT_ATOMS: atom_id res chain seq x y z
N MET A 1 -17.19 2.70 -78.73
CA MET A 1 -18.06 2.27 -77.58
C MET A 1 -17.25 1.29 -76.75
N SER A 2 -16.56 1.79 -75.74
CA SER A 2 -15.69 0.96 -74.83
C SER A 2 -16.35 0.88 -73.45
N ARG A 3 -16.71 -0.34 -73.04
CA ARG A 3 -17.35 -0.64 -71.76
C ARG A 3 -16.24 -0.98 -70.74
N TYR A 4 -16.00 -0.09 -69.79
CA TYR A 4 -15.18 -0.37 -68.63
C TYR A 4 -15.97 -1.15 -67.58
N CYS A 5 -15.52 -2.38 -67.30
CA CYS A 5 -16.03 -3.25 -66.23
C CYS A 5 -15.32 -2.86 -64.94
N PHE A 6 -16.05 -2.28 -63.97
CA PHE A 6 -15.56 -1.97 -62.63
C PHE A 6 -15.70 -3.22 -61.78
N VAL A 7 -14.58 -3.88 -61.44
CA VAL A 7 -14.55 -4.99 -60.46
C VAL A 7 -14.45 -4.39 -59.07
N MET A 8 -15.53 -4.43 -58.29
CA MET A 8 -15.50 -4.12 -56.88
C MET A 8 -14.85 -5.29 -56.13
N LEU A 9 -13.65 -5.08 -55.56
CA LEU A 9 -13.00 -6.00 -54.64
C LEU A 9 -13.59 -5.75 -53.25
N ALA A 10 -14.50 -6.63 -52.80
CA ALA A 10 -15.01 -6.63 -51.44
C ALA A 10 -13.93 -7.19 -50.51
N GLY A 11 -13.27 -6.32 -49.74
CA GLY A 11 -12.33 -6.73 -48.69
C GLY A 11 -13.08 -7.35 -47.53
N LEU A 12 -12.90 -8.65 -47.30
CA LEU A 12 -13.32 -9.29 -46.05
C LEU A 12 -12.42 -8.75 -44.92
N VAL A 13 -12.99 -7.89 -44.08
CA VAL A 13 -12.40 -7.55 -42.78
C VAL A 13 -12.69 -8.73 -41.85
N ALA A 14 -11.69 -9.59 -41.63
CA ALA A 14 -11.77 -10.63 -40.60
C ALA A 14 -11.74 -9.95 -39.23
N SER A 15 -12.89 -9.81 -38.61
CA SER A 15 -12.98 -9.44 -37.19
C SER A 15 -12.40 -10.58 -36.35
N ALA A 16 -11.23 -10.36 -35.71
CA ALA A 16 -10.74 -11.25 -34.69
C ALA A 16 -11.78 -11.33 -33.55
N PRO A 17 -12.10 -12.53 -33.03
CA PRO A 17 -13.01 -12.64 -31.91
C PRO A 17 -12.39 -11.91 -30.72
N ALA A 18 -13.05 -10.86 -30.22
CA ALA A 18 -12.76 -10.32 -28.91
C ALA A 18 -13.03 -11.43 -27.89
N ALA A 19 -12.01 -11.88 -27.18
CA ALA A 19 -12.20 -12.81 -26.06
C ALA A 19 -13.21 -12.16 -25.12
N ALA A 20 -14.33 -12.85 -24.86
CA ALA A 20 -15.33 -12.34 -23.92
C ALA A 20 -14.66 -12.22 -22.54
N ALA A 21 -14.83 -11.06 -21.89
CA ALA A 21 -14.37 -10.85 -20.53
C ALA A 21 -15.00 -11.91 -19.61
N THR A 22 -14.17 -12.57 -18.80
CA THR A 22 -14.62 -13.60 -17.88
C THR A 22 -15.20 -12.97 -16.61
N TRP A 23 -15.89 -13.76 -15.78
CA TRP A 23 -16.38 -13.28 -14.49
C TRP A 23 -15.22 -12.78 -13.60
N ALA A 24 -14.04 -13.40 -13.69
CA ALA A 24 -12.87 -13.07 -12.90
C ALA A 24 -12.15 -11.80 -13.38
N ASP A 25 -12.20 -11.47 -14.68
CA ASP A 25 -11.60 -10.24 -15.20
C ASP A 25 -12.23 -8.99 -14.57
N SER A 26 -13.53 -9.03 -14.28
CA SER A 26 -14.25 -7.93 -13.66
C SER A 26 -13.85 -7.62 -12.21
N MET A 27 -13.09 -8.51 -11.57
CA MET A 27 -12.55 -8.34 -10.21
C MET A 27 -11.30 -7.47 -10.18
N PHE A 28 -10.66 -7.23 -11.33
CA PHE A 28 -9.45 -6.44 -11.44
C PHE A 28 -9.77 -5.01 -11.91
N ASP A 29 -9.15 -4.02 -11.28
CA ASP A 29 -9.29 -2.63 -11.71
C ASP A 29 -8.54 -2.37 -13.03
N GLU A 30 -7.46 -3.13 -13.27
CA GLU A 30 -6.65 -3.10 -14.49
C GLU A 30 -6.04 -4.47 -14.78
N LEU A 31 -5.80 -4.77 -16.07
CA LEU A 31 -5.21 -6.04 -16.52
C LEU A 31 -3.79 -5.87 -17.08
N SER A 32 -3.27 -4.65 -17.13
CA SER A 32 -1.94 -4.37 -17.67
C SER A 32 -1.26 -3.21 -16.98
N LYS A 33 0.08 -3.29 -16.85
CA LYS A 33 0.93 -2.19 -16.39
C LYS A 33 2.14 -2.05 -17.31
N ASP A 34 2.26 -0.88 -17.94
CA ASP A 34 3.48 -0.47 -18.61
C ASP A 34 4.32 0.38 -17.64
N PHE A 35 5.52 -0.07 -17.34
CA PHE A 35 6.47 0.66 -16.53
C PHE A 35 7.20 1.75 -17.32
N GLY A 36 7.01 1.81 -18.63
CA GLY A 36 7.70 2.76 -19.50
C GLY A 36 9.21 2.55 -19.56
N SER A 37 9.96 3.64 -19.78
CA SER A 37 11.43 3.63 -19.71
C SER A 37 11.89 3.67 -18.27
N VAL A 38 12.70 2.69 -17.89
CA VAL A 38 13.24 2.53 -16.53
C VAL A 38 14.75 2.32 -16.58
N ALA A 39 15.47 2.70 -15.53
CA ALA A 39 16.87 2.34 -15.39
C ALA A 39 17.02 0.82 -15.34
N ARG A 40 18.04 0.28 -15.98
CA ARG A 40 18.40 -1.13 -15.86
C ARG A 40 18.99 -1.40 -14.48
N GLY A 41 18.55 -2.49 -13.84
CA GLY A 41 19.00 -2.91 -12.51
C GLY A 41 17.86 -2.97 -11.49
N PRO A 42 17.10 -1.87 -11.26
CA PRO A 42 16.02 -1.82 -10.29
C PRO A 42 14.87 -2.79 -10.59
N VAL A 43 14.33 -3.42 -9.53
CA VAL A 43 13.11 -4.24 -9.64
C VAL A 43 11.90 -3.32 -9.72
N GLN A 44 11.15 -3.44 -10.81
CA GLN A 44 9.89 -2.73 -10.98
C GLN A 44 8.76 -3.51 -10.31
N THR A 45 8.03 -2.88 -9.40
CA THR A 45 6.94 -3.52 -8.65
C THR A 45 5.61 -2.84 -8.97
N HIS A 46 4.56 -3.64 -9.12
CA HIS A 46 3.19 -3.18 -9.27
C HIS A 46 2.22 -4.15 -8.59
N ALA A 47 1.15 -3.61 -8.00
CA ALA A 47 0.11 -4.37 -7.34
C ALA A 47 -1.20 -4.22 -8.11
N PHE A 48 -1.61 -5.27 -8.82
CA PHE A 48 -2.93 -5.36 -9.43
C PHE A 48 -3.97 -5.60 -8.34
N ARG A 49 -4.81 -4.62 -8.09
CA ARG A 49 -5.87 -4.72 -7.10
C ARG A 49 -6.95 -5.69 -7.58
N VAL A 50 -7.42 -6.55 -6.69
CA VAL A 50 -8.46 -7.56 -6.92
C VAL A 50 -9.53 -7.40 -5.87
N VAL A 51 -10.78 -7.22 -6.27
CA VAL A 51 -11.93 -7.12 -5.37
C VAL A 51 -12.92 -8.24 -5.69
N ASN A 52 -13.27 -9.06 -4.71
CA ASN A 52 -14.32 -10.04 -4.90
C ASN A 52 -15.69 -9.34 -4.99
N ASN A 53 -16.09 -8.98 -6.19
CA ASN A 53 -17.39 -8.38 -6.51
C ASN A 53 -18.51 -9.42 -6.69
N THR A 54 -18.21 -10.71 -6.45
CA THR A 54 -19.18 -11.81 -6.53
C THR A 54 -19.93 -12.00 -5.21
N LYS A 55 -20.97 -12.84 -5.22
CA LYS A 55 -21.74 -13.21 -4.01
C LYS A 55 -21.19 -14.45 -3.29
N GLN A 56 -20.11 -15.02 -3.77
CA GLN A 56 -19.53 -16.28 -3.26
C GLN A 56 -18.05 -16.09 -2.90
N PRO A 57 -17.49 -16.91 -2.01
CA PRO A 57 -16.05 -16.92 -1.77
C PRO A 57 -15.28 -17.31 -3.03
N VAL A 58 -14.20 -16.57 -3.30
CA VAL A 58 -13.30 -16.77 -4.46
C VAL A 58 -11.93 -17.20 -3.93
N ASN A 59 -11.30 -18.18 -4.58
CA ASN A 59 -9.96 -18.62 -4.21
C ASN A 59 -9.00 -18.57 -5.41
N ILE A 60 -7.86 -17.90 -5.21
CA ILE A 60 -6.73 -17.87 -6.15
C ILE A 60 -5.89 -19.12 -5.89
N SER A 61 -5.95 -20.08 -6.81
CA SER A 61 -5.25 -21.36 -6.66
C SER A 61 -3.78 -21.31 -7.07
N SER A 62 -3.44 -20.48 -8.07
CA SER A 62 -2.05 -20.29 -8.48
C SER A 62 -1.81 -18.94 -9.17
N VAL A 63 -0.56 -18.48 -9.10
CA VAL A 63 -0.05 -17.34 -9.89
C VAL A 63 1.23 -17.77 -10.57
N ARG A 64 1.26 -17.72 -11.92
CA ARG A 64 2.39 -18.13 -12.76
C ARG A 64 2.83 -16.98 -13.67
N VAL A 65 4.05 -17.01 -14.14
CA VAL A 65 4.63 -16.00 -15.05
C VAL A 65 5.23 -16.66 -16.29
N SER A 66 5.20 -15.96 -17.43
CA SER A 66 5.74 -16.46 -18.70
C SER A 66 7.25 -16.31 -18.83
N CYS A 67 7.91 -15.58 -17.91
CA CYS A 67 9.37 -15.32 -17.98
C CYS A 67 9.97 -15.29 -16.57
N GLY A 68 11.13 -15.90 -16.39
CA GLY A 68 11.89 -15.87 -15.13
C GLY A 68 12.47 -14.49 -14.75
N CYS A 69 12.31 -13.47 -15.60
CA CYS A 69 12.63 -12.08 -15.26
C CYS A 69 11.55 -11.39 -14.43
N THR A 70 10.44 -12.07 -14.18
CA THR A 70 9.32 -11.56 -13.37
C THR A 70 8.91 -12.62 -12.36
N SER A 71 8.50 -12.19 -11.18
CA SER A 71 7.77 -13.00 -10.20
C SER A 71 6.44 -12.34 -9.90
N ALA A 72 5.44 -13.14 -9.51
CA ALA A 72 4.15 -12.62 -9.08
C ALA A 72 3.56 -13.50 -7.98
N SER A 73 2.83 -12.90 -7.05
CA SER A 73 2.16 -13.60 -5.96
C SER A 73 0.91 -12.85 -5.49
N ALA A 74 -0.07 -13.59 -5.00
CA ALA A 74 -1.23 -13.01 -4.32
C ALA A 74 -0.87 -12.69 -2.85
N VAL A 75 -1.31 -11.55 -2.35
CA VAL A 75 -1.15 -11.17 -0.93
C VAL A 75 -2.06 -12.02 -0.04
N LYS A 76 -3.29 -12.27 -0.50
CA LYS A 76 -4.29 -13.15 0.12
C LYS A 76 -4.95 -13.96 -0.98
N THR A 77 -5.16 -15.26 -0.75
CA THR A 77 -5.68 -16.18 -1.79
C THR A 77 -7.18 -16.43 -1.67
N LEU A 78 -7.72 -16.48 -0.46
CA LEU A 78 -9.16 -16.69 -0.22
C LEU A 78 -9.83 -15.36 0.09
N LEU A 79 -10.84 -14.98 -0.70
CA LEU A 79 -11.58 -13.74 -0.59
C LEU A 79 -13.07 -14.01 -0.38
N ASN A 80 -13.63 -13.57 0.74
CA ASN A 80 -15.07 -13.50 0.93
C ASN A 80 -15.70 -12.40 0.06
N PRO A 81 -17.02 -12.40 -0.18
CA PRO A 81 -17.71 -11.33 -0.91
C PRO A 81 -17.37 -9.94 -0.34
N GLY A 82 -16.94 -9.03 -1.22
CA GLY A 82 -16.55 -7.66 -0.87
C GLY A 82 -15.11 -7.51 -0.35
N GLU A 83 -14.38 -8.60 -0.08
CA GLU A 83 -12.97 -8.51 0.32
C GLU A 83 -12.05 -8.20 -0.86
N GLU A 84 -10.92 -7.60 -0.56
CA GLU A 84 -9.89 -7.26 -1.54
C GLU A 84 -8.53 -7.89 -1.23
N THR A 85 -7.73 -8.03 -2.29
CA THR A 85 -6.32 -8.45 -2.26
C THR A 85 -5.56 -7.76 -3.38
N ALA A 86 -4.29 -8.12 -3.56
CA ALA A 86 -3.50 -7.70 -4.71
C ALA A 86 -2.67 -8.85 -5.26
N ILE A 87 -2.46 -8.85 -6.58
CA ILE A 87 -1.41 -9.63 -7.24
C ILE A 87 -0.20 -8.72 -7.39
N VAL A 88 0.84 -8.99 -6.60
CA VAL A 88 2.07 -8.19 -6.62
C VAL A 88 3.03 -8.77 -7.65
N ALA A 89 3.22 -8.03 -8.74
CA ALA A 89 4.19 -8.33 -9.80
C ALA A 89 5.52 -7.63 -9.52
N ARG A 90 6.64 -8.36 -9.72
CA ARG A 90 8.00 -7.84 -9.56
C ARG A 90 8.82 -8.21 -10.78
N MET A 91 9.20 -7.21 -11.59
CA MET A 91 9.97 -7.37 -12.82
C MET A 91 11.42 -6.93 -12.59
N ASP A 92 12.35 -7.87 -12.70
CA ASP A 92 13.80 -7.64 -12.53
C ASP A 92 14.41 -7.11 -13.83
N THR A 93 14.63 -5.80 -13.90
CA THR A 93 15.18 -5.13 -15.09
C THR A 93 16.66 -5.37 -15.31
N SER A 94 17.39 -5.97 -14.33
CA SER A 94 18.78 -6.35 -14.53
C SER A 94 18.96 -7.47 -15.56
N ARG A 95 17.88 -8.26 -15.81
CA ARG A 95 17.89 -9.45 -16.65
C ARG A 95 17.63 -9.19 -18.14
N PHE A 96 17.40 -7.94 -18.55
CA PHE A 96 17.16 -7.59 -19.94
C PHE A 96 17.56 -6.15 -20.25
N ILE A 97 17.65 -5.82 -21.53
CA ILE A 97 17.84 -4.47 -22.07
C ILE A 97 16.75 -4.26 -23.14
N GLY A 98 16.25 -3.06 -23.26
CA GLY A 98 15.16 -2.72 -24.19
C GLY A 98 13.80 -3.16 -23.68
N VAL A 99 12.83 -3.26 -24.57
CA VAL A 99 11.43 -3.57 -24.25
C VAL A 99 11.26 -5.04 -23.93
N LYS A 100 10.64 -5.33 -22.81
CA LYS A 100 10.25 -6.69 -22.39
C LYS A 100 8.82 -6.68 -21.88
N SER A 101 7.98 -7.58 -22.43
CA SER A 101 6.61 -7.82 -21.99
C SER A 101 6.50 -9.22 -21.38
N VAL A 102 5.77 -9.36 -20.27
CA VAL A 102 5.58 -10.64 -19.55
C VAL A 102 4.11 -10.78 -19.19
N THR A 103 3.57 -12.00 -19.38
CA THR A 103 2.23 -12.38 -18.98
C THR A 103 2.27 -13.04 -17.61
N ILE A 104 1.34 -12.63 -16.74
CA ILE A 104 1.07 -13.25 -15.43
C ILE A 104 -0.27 -13.96 -15.55
N PHE A 105 -0.30 -15.24 -15.20
CA PHE A 105 -1.49 -16.10 -15.24
C PHE A 105 -1.99 -16.27 -13.81
N VAL A 106 -3.17 -15.74 -13.51
CA VAL A 106 -3.84 -15.84 -12.21
C VAL A 106 -4.96 -16.84 -12.35
N GLN A 107 -4.85 -18.00 -11.68
CA GLN A 107 -5.85 -19.06 -11.73
C GLN A 107 -6.72 -19.04 -10.49
N PHE A 108 -8.02 -19.12 -10.72
CA PHE A 108 -9.06 -19.29 -9.72
C PHE A 108 -9.62 -20.70 -9.80
N ASP A 109 -9.89 -21.34 -8.66
CA ASP A 109 -10.57 -22.65 -8.59
C ASP A 109 -11.95 -22.58 -7.93
N ARG A 110 -12.32 -21.42 -7.42
CA ARG A 110 -13.64 -21.13 -6.82
C ARG A 110 -14.15 -19.76 -7.25
N PRO A 111 -15.46 -19.63 -7.53
CA PRO A 111 -16.53 -20.66 -7.49
C PRO A 111 -16.41 -21.68 -8.64
N THR A 112 -15.77 -21.32 -9.74
CA THR A 112 -15.46 -22.17 -10.89
C THR A 112 -14.05 -21.87 -11.38
N PHE A 113 -13.43 -22.83 -12.09
CA PHE A 113 -12.12 -22.59 -12.68
C PHE A 113 -12.15 -21.43 -13.67
N GLU A 114 -11.20 -20.50 -13.54
CA GLU A 114 -10.98 -19.41 -14.47
C GLU A 114 -9.50 -18.98 -14.45
N GLU A 115 -9.01 -18.44 -15.57
CA GLU A 115 -7.65 -17.91 -15.69
C GLU A 115 -7.68 -16.48 -16.23
N VAL A 116 -7.29 -15.52 -15.39
CA VAL A 116 -7.09 -14.13 -15.78
C VAL A 116 -5.63 -13.92 -16.19
N ARG A 117 -5.43 -13.17 -17.27
CA ARG A 117 -4.10 -12.83 -17.79
C ARG A 117 -3.82 -11.36 -17.56
N LEU A 118 -2.76 -11.10 -16.77
CA LEU A 118 -2.25 -9.76 -16.57
C LEU A 118 -0.97 -9.58 -17.38
N TRP A 119 -0.67 -8.35 -17.80
CA TRP A 119 0.54 -8.02 -18.55
C TRP A 119 1.35 -6.96 -17.82
N VAL A 120 2.66 -7.17 -17.77
CA VAL A 120 3.62 -6.15 -17.33
C VAL A 120 4.65 -5.94 -18.43
N GLN A 121 5.01 -4.68 -18.67
CA GLN A 121 6.00 -4.30 -19.67
C GLN A 121 6.94 -3.25 -19.11
N ALA A 122 8.22 -3.28 -19.51
CA ALA A 122 9.20 -2.24 -19.24
C ALA A 122 10.18 -2.11 -20.40
N ASN A 123 10.76 -0.92 -20.56
CA ASN A 123 11.90 -0.63 -21.43
C ASN A 123 13.13 -0.32 -20.55
N ALA A 124 13.99 -1.33 -20.31
CA ALA A 124 15.17 -1.20 -19.45
C ALA A 124 16.33 -0.50 -20.20
N ARG A 125 16.85 0.59 -19.64
CA ARG A 125 17.85 1.50 -20.25
C ARG A 125 19.10 1.66 -19.38
N ASN A 126 20.24 1.93 -20.03
CA ASN A 126 21.54 2.14 -19.37
C ASN A 126 22.01 3.62 -19.44
N ASP A 127 21.31 4.50 -20.12
CA ASP A 127 21.69 5.90 -20.34
C ASP A 127 21.23 6.85 -19.21
N PHE A 128 20.57 6.30 -18.21
CA PHE A 128 20.35 6.96 -16.93
C PHE A 128 20.30 5.94 -15.76
N SER A 129 20.48 6.45 -14.55
CA SER A 129 20.28 5.68 -13.31
C SER A 129 19.39 6.43 -12.33
N VAL A 130 18.76 5.68 -11.43
CA VAL A 130 17.99 6.19 -10.30
C VAL A 130 18.55 5.54 -9.03
N SER A 131 18.98 6.34 -8.06
CA SER A 131 19.59 5.83 -6.82
C SER A 131 19.09 6.60 -5.59
N PRO A 132 18.54 5.92 -4.57
CA PRO A 132 18.10 4.52 -4.58
C PRO A 132 17.03 4.25 -5.65
N ASP A 133 16.83 2.98 -5.97
CA ASP A 133 16.02 2.47 -7.09
C ASP A 133 14.55 2.93 -7.08
N GLY A 134 14.05 3.32 -5.93
CA GLY A 134 12.69 3.82 -5.73
C GLY A 134 12.57 4.50 -4.37
N LEU A 135 11.39 4.98 -4.07
CA LEU A 135 11.05 5.69 -2.85
C LEU A 135 10.30 4.75 -1.90
N ALA A 136 11.03 3.89 -1.19
CA ALA A 136 10.47 2.92 -0.25
C ALA A 136 10.38 3.53 1.15
N PHE A 137 9.21 4.04 1.54
CA PHE A 137 8.99 4.66 2.85
C PHE A 137 8.96 3.63 4.00
N GLY A 138 8.73 2.33 3.70
CA GLY A 138 8.52 1.32 4.73
C GLY A 138 7.24 1.55 5.52
N GLU A 139 7.28 1.22 6.81
CA GLU A 139 6.19 1.49 7.75
C GLU A 139 6.16 2.98 8.13
N VAL A 140 5.02 3.60 7.91
CA VAL A 140 4.80 5.03 8.15
C VAL A 140 3.60 5.21 9.06
N LYS A 141 3.77 5.94 10.15
CA LYS A 141 2.63 6.34 10.97
C LYS A 141 1.86 7.47 10.28
N ARG A 142 0.54 7.32 10.15
CA ARG A 142 -0.36 8.37 9.65
C ARG A 142 -0.10 9.69 10.39
N ALA A 143 -0.23 10.82 9.70
CA ALA A 143 0.09 12.17 10.20
C ALA A 143 1.58 12.48 10.45
N SER A 144 2.53 11.56 10.20
CA SER A 144 3.97 11.83 10.37
C SER A 144 4.58 12.65 9.22
N SER A 145 3.97 12.60 8.02
CA SER A 145 4.39 13.37 6.83
C SER A 145 5.89 13.26 6.46
N PRO A 146 6.45 12.03 6.36
CA PRO A 146 7.86 11.86 6.04
C PRO A 146 8.16 12.23 4.59
N SER A 147 9.46 12.45 4.29
CA SER A 147 9.97 12.67 2.95
C SER A 147 11.15 11.75 2.66
N LEU A 148 11.26 11.30 1.41
CA LEU A 148 12.39 10.57 0.87
C LEU A 148 12.85 11.20 -0.43
N SER A 149 14.14 11.05 -0.74
CA SER A 149 14.73 11.51 -1.99
C SER A 149 15.50 10.40 -2.67
N ASN A 150 15.55 10.47 -4.00
CA ASN A 150 16.49 9.73 -4.82
C ASN A 150 17.17 10.66 -5.83
N THR A 151 18.28 10.19 -6.40
CA THR A 151 19.04 10.92 -7.40
C THR A 151 18.87 10.25 -8.76
N ILE A 152 18.49 11.03 -9.76
CA ILE A 152 18.43 10.62 -11.16
C ILE A 152 19.64 11.20 -11.86
N THR A 153 20.53 10.33 -12.40
CA THR A 153 21.75 10.74 -13.11
C THR A 153 21.63 10.36 -14.59
N PHE A 154 21.94 11.29 -15.50
CA PHE A 154 21.94 11.05 -16.95
C PHE A 154 23.36 10.89 -17.46
N TYR A 155 23.58 9.86 -18.29
CA TYR A 155 24.90 9.53 -18.85
C TYR A 155 24.94 9.86 -20.34
N GLY A 156 25.93 10.68 -20.74
CA GLY A 156 26.22 10.95 -22.14
C GLY A 156 25.19 11.78 -22.90
N SER A 157 24.20 12.38 -22.22
CA SER A 157 23.16 13.19 -22.85
C SER A 157 22.91 14.51 -22.11
N GLN A 158 22.45 15.54 -22.84
CA GLN A 158 21.97 16.80 -22.25
C GLN A 158 20.47 16.71 -21.87
N THR A 159 20.06 15.56 -21.32
CA THR A 159 18.68 15.36 -20.89
C THR A 159 18.35 16.25 -19.70
N LYS A 160 17.21 16.93 -19.78
CA LYS A 160 16.67 17.75 -18.69
C LYS A 160 15.31 17.23 -18.26
N ILE A 161 15.06 17.27 -16.96
CA ILE A 161 13.73 17.01 -16.41
C ILE A 161 12.88 18.25 -16.61
N THR A 162 11.69 18.07 -17.18
CA THR A 162 10.74 19.14 -17.49
C THR A 162 9.56 19.20 -16.53
N GLU A 163 9.14 18.06 -15.98
CA GLU A 163 8.02 17.96 -15.05
C GLU A 163 8.17 16.72 -14.17
N VAL A 164 7.64 16.79 -12.96
CA VAL A 164 7.53 15.64 -12.03
C VAL A 164 6.12 15.58 -11.49
N LYS A 165 5.50 14.41 -11.53
CA LYS A 165 4.14 14.18 -11.06
C LYS A 165 4.00 12.82 -10.39
N SER A 166 3.38 12.77 -9.21
CA SER A 166 2.93 11.52 -8.61
C SER A 166 1.58 11.10 -9.16
N GLU A 167 1.34 9.80 -9.32
CA GLU A 167 0.01 9.24 -9.59
C GLU A 167 -0.92 9.43 -8.39
N SER A 168 -0.36 9.37 -7.17
CA SER A 168 -1.12 9.53 -5.94
C SER A 168 -1.26 10.99 -5.52
N ASN A 169 -2.48 11.42 -5.22
CA ASN A 169 -2.76 12.75 -4.66
C ASN A 169 -2.23 12.93 -3.23
N TYR A 170 -1.83 11.85 -2.55
CA TYR A 170 -1.27 11.87 -1.20
C TYR A 170 0.25 12.07 -1.17
N VAL A 171 0.89 12.17 -2.35
CA VAL A 171 2.34 12.36 -2.49
C VAL A 171 2.61 13.69 -3.17
N ARG A 172 3.36 14.57 -2.51
CA ARG A 172 3.89 15.81 -3.09
C ARG A 172 5.31 15.57 -3.56
N THR A 173 5.61 15.97 -4.79
CA THR A 173 6.92 15.80 -5.40
C THR A 173 7.58 17.13 -5.68
N SER A 174 8.91 17.17 -5.56
CA SER A 174 9.74 18.28 -6.00
C SER A 174 11.02 17.75 -6.63
N ILE A 175 11.63 18.54 -7.51
CA ILE A 175 12.86 18.21 -8.21
C ILE A 175 13.85 19.37 -8.08
N LYS A 176 15.12 19.05 -7.87
CA LYS A 176 16.20 20.01 -7.79
C LYS A 176 17.38 19.50 -8.62
N GLU A 177 17.94 20.35 -9.47
CA GLU A 177 19.19 20.06 -10.17
C GLU A 177 20.35 20.02 -9.17
N VAL A 178 21.16 18.97 -9.23
CA VAL A 178 22.32 18.74 -8.38
C VAL A 178 23.51 18.32 -9.24
N LYS A 179 24.72 18.34 -8.68
CA LYS A 179 25.90 17.80 -9.36
C LYS A 179 26.02 16.31 -9.01
N GLY A 180 26.05 15.48 -10.03
CA GLY A 180 26.36 14.06 -9.89
C GLY A 180 27.82 13.82 -9.48
N ALA A 181 28.14 12.57 -9.09
CA ALA A 181 29.45 12.19 -8.56
C ALA A 181 30.61 12.55 -9.50
N ASP A 182 30.46 12.46 -10.82
CA ASP A 182 31.49 12.72 -11.82
C ASP A 182 31.23 14.00 -12.62
N GLY A 183 30.51 14.98 -12.05
CA GLY A 183 30.11 16.20 -12.74
C GLY A 183 29.01 16.01 -13.80
N GLN A 184 28.41 14.82 -13.85
CA GLN A 184 27.29 14.51 -14.74
C GLN A 184 26.04 15.27 -14.31
N PRO A 185 25.14 15.63 -15.26
CA PRO A 185 23.84 16.18 -14.92
C PRO A 185 23.04 15.23 -14.05
N ALA A 186 22.63 15.68 -12.88
CA ALA A 186 21.86 14.89 -11.94
C ALA A 186 20.74 15.73 -11.31
N TYR A 187 19.71 15.05 -10.85
CA TYR A 187 18.52 15.65 -10.24
C TYR A 187 18.15 14.90 -8.97
N GLU A 188 17.92 15.64 -7.90
CA GLU A 188 17.36 15.12 -6.66
C GLU A 188 15.83 15.21 -6.74
N LEU A 189 15.18 14.06 -6.81
CA LEU A 189 13.74 13.92 -6.71
C LEU A 189 13.37 13.68 -5.26
N THR A 190 12.55 14.56 -4.67
CA THR A 190 12.01 14.40 -3.32
C THR A 190 10.52 14.14 -3.38
N ALA A 191 10.07 13.11 -2.70
CA ALA A 191 8.66 12.83 -2.43
C ALA A 191 8.36 13.02 -0.95
N LYS A 192 7.28 13.72 -0.65
CA LYS A 192 6.77 13.96 0.70
C LYS A 192 5.35 13.45 0.82
N LEU A 193 5.08 12.61 1.82
CA LEU A 193 3.73 12.12 2.09
C LEU A 193 2.89 13.19 2.77
N ARG A 194 1.60 13.21 2.45
CA ARG A 194 0.61 14.04 3.16
C ARG A 194 0.25 13.37 4.47
N GLU A 195 -0.27 14.16 5.40
CA GLU A 195 -0.68 13.71 6.72
C GLU A 195 -1.95 12.85 6.70
N ASP A 196 -2.80 13.06 5.70
CA ASP A 196 -4.11 12.42 5.52
C ASP A 196 -4.08 11.16 4.62
N VAL A 197 -2.88 10.58 4.39
CA VAL A 197 -2.75 9.32 3.66
C VAL A 197 -3.58 8.23 4.34
N PRO A 198 -4.47 7.51 3.62
CA PRO A 198 -5.23 6.41 4.19
C PRO A 198 -4.34 5.24 4.65
N ILE A 199 -4.78 4.55 5.70
CA ILE A 199 -4.10 3.35 6.23
C ILE A 199 -4.08 2.26 5.17
N GLY A 200 -2.99 1.51 5.11
CA GLY A 200 -2.80 0.37 4.21
C GLY A 200 -1.51 0.37 3.44
N LYS A 201 -1.32 -0.66 2.62
CA LYS A 201 -0.15 -0.82 1.75
C LYS A 201 -0.38 -0.13 0.42
N TRP A 202 0.55 0.74 0.05
CA TRP A 202 0.48 1.56 -1.14
C TRP A 202 1.62 1.23 -2.10
N TYR A 203 1.26 1.08 -3.36
CA TYR A 203 2.15 0.92 -4.50
C TYR A 203 1.73 1.96 -5.53
N THR A 204 2.54 2.97 -5.73
CA THR A 204 2.26 4.08 -6.65
C THR A 204 3.53 4.52 -7.36
N ASP A 205 3.41 5.40 -8.32
CA ASP A 205 4.52 5.85 -9.15
C ASP A 205 4.68 7.36 -9.12
N VAL A 206 5.93 7.77 -9.24
CA VAL A 206 6.30 9.14 -9.59
C VAL A 206 6.80 9.13 -11.04
N TRP A 207 6.17 9.89 -11.89
CA TRP A 207 6.54 10.07 -13.28
C TRP A 207 7.36 11.32 -13.46
N VAL A 208 8.53 11.16 -14.05
CA VAL A 208 9.49 12.22 -14.35
C VAL A 208 9.52 12.41 -15.87
N LYS A 209 9.03 13.53 -16.36
CA LYS A 209 9.09 13.87 -17.79
C LYS A 209 10.45 14.47 -18.13
N THR A 210 10.96 14.09 -19.29
CA THR A 210 12.21 14.60 -19.84
C THR A 210 12.02 15.28 -21.19
N ASN A 211 13.02 16.03 -21.64
CA ASN A 211 13.09 16.56 -23.00
C ASN A 211 13.69 15.57 -24.01
N ASN A 212 14.05 14.36 -23.59
CA ASN A 212 14.66 13.36 -24.45
C ASN A 212 13.56 12.48 -25.09
N PRO A 213 13.44 12.45 -26.45
CA PRO A 213 12.41 11.66 -27.13
C PRO A 213 12.60 10.14 -26.98
N GLU A 214 13.81 9.66 -26.66
CA GLU A 214 14.10 8.24 -26.47
C GLU A 214 13.50 7.70 -25.15
N TYR A 215 13.35 8.55 -24.13
CA TYR A 215 12.73 8.27 -22.87
C TYR A 215 12.01 9.52 -22.33
N PRO A 216 10.87 9.87 -22.94
CA PRO A 216 10.12 11.08 -22.59
C PRO A 216 9.57 11.05 -21.16
N GLN A 217 9.47 9.85 -20.59
CA GLN A 217 9.05 9.63 -19.19
C GLN A 217 9.90 8.56 -18.53
N ILE A 218 10.31 8.82 -17.29
CA ILE A 218 10.99 7.88 -16.39
C ILE A 218 10.06 7.59 -15.24
N ARG A 219 9.91 6.31 -14.91
CA ARG A 219 9.15 5.85 -13.75
C ARG A 219 10.05 5.73 -12.55
N VAL A 220 9.62 6.26 -11.41
CA VAL A 220 10.23 6.05 -10.10
C VAL A 220 9.16 5.41 -9.19
N PRO A 221 9.31 4.13 -8.83
CA PRO A 221 8.33 3.44 -7.98
C PRO A 221 8.36 4.00 -6.56
N LEU A 222 7.18 4.09 -5.94
CA LEU A 222 7.00 4.52 -4.56
C LEU A 222 6.15 3.50 -3.81
N THR A 223 6.63 3.07 -2.64
CA THR A 223 5.92 2.14 -1.78
C THR A 223 5.88 2.65 -0.34
N MET A 224 4.78 2.37 0.35
CA MET A 224 4.62 2.68 1.77
C MET A 224 3.62 1.73 2.41
N ASP A 225 3.78 1.48 3.71
CA ASP A 225 2.83 0.78 4.56
C ASP A 225 2.36 1.75 5.64
N VAL A 226 1.16 2.31 5.47
CA VAL A 226 0.63 3.35 6.36
C VAL A 226 -0.15 2.69 7.48
N GLU A 227 0.33 2.87 8.70
CA GLU A 227 -0.32 2.41 9.91
C GLU A 227 -1.04 3.56 10.64
N SER A 228 -1.95 3.20 11.55
CA SER A 228 -2.62 4.19 12.40
C SER A 228 -1.62 5.11 13.11
N GLY A 229 -1.94 6.39 13.14
CA GLY A 229 -1.18 7.39 13.88
C GLY A 229 -1.30 7.24 15.40
N LEU A 230 -2.32 6.52 15.89
CA LEU A 230 -2.56 6.23 17.30
C LEU A 230 -2.43 4.73 17.56
N SER A 231 -1.74 4.36 18.63
CA SER A 231 -1.54 2.96 19.02
C SER A 231 -1.65 2.78 20.53
N VAL A 232 -2.03 1.58 20.96
CA VAL A 232 -2.11 1.17 22.37
C VAL A 232 -1.22 -0.04 22.63
N SER A 233 -0.58 -0.10 23.78
CA SER A 233 0.26 -1.22 24.17
C SER A 233 0.21 -1.41 25.70
N PRO A 234 -0.12 -2.65 26.18
CA PRO A 234 -0.67 -3.76 25.42
C PRO A 234 -2.11 -3.49 24.94
N ASP A 235 -2.55 -4.17 23.92
CA ASP A 235 -3.93 -4.17 23.39
C ASP A 235 -4.87 -5.10 24.19
N ALA A 236 -4.28 -6.04 24.97
CA ALA A 236 -4.96 -6.89 25.94
C ALA A 236 -4.28 -6.77 27.32
N VAL A 237 -5.07 -6.41 28.31
CA VAL A 237 -4.63 -6.21 29.70
C VAL A 237 -5.21 -7.31 30.58
N GLU A 238 -4.36 -8.22 31.01
CA GLU A 238 -4.74 -9.26 31.95
C GLU A 238 -4.44 -8.81 33.39
N LEU A 239 -5.48 -8.64 34.19
CA LEU A 239 -5.37 -8.26 35.61
C LEU A 239 -5.20 -9.50 36.52
N GLY A 240 -5.32 -10.72 35.94
CA GLY A 240 -5.16 -11.99 36.67
C GLY A 240 -6.33 -12.32 37.55
N GLN A 241 -6.04 -13.10 38.66
CA GLN A 241 -7.03 -13.40 39.67
C GLN A 241 -7.09 -12.29 40.72
N VAL A 242 -8.30 -11.81 41.01
CA VAL A 242 -8.55 -10.73 41.96
C VAL A 242 -9.64 -11.16 42.91
N ALA A 243 -9.43 -11.10 44.21
CA ALA A 243 -10.46 -11.40 45.19
C ALA A 243 -11.57 -10.36 45.18
N VAL A 244 -12.80 -10.72 45.54
CA VAL A 244 -13.90 -9.76 45.78
C VAL A 244 -13.43 -8.71 46.79
N ASN A 245 -13.66 -7.41 46.48
CA ASN A 245 -13.15 -6.22 47.20
C ASN A 245 -11.61 -6.06 47.18
N GLY A 246 -10.87 -6.95 46.54
CA GLY A 246 -9.46 -6.76 46.25
C GLY A 246 -9.23 -5.70 45.17
N GLU A 247 -7.97 -5.42 44.89
CA GLU A 247 -7.59 -4.41 43.89
C GLU A 247 -6.47 -4.94 43.02
N SER A 248 -6.57 -4.68 41.72
CA SER A 248 -5.49 -4.95 40.75
C SER A 248 -5.36 -3.80 39.80
N GLU A 249 -4.12 -3.44 39.45
CA GLU A 249 -3.85 -2.36 38.48
C GLU A 249 -2.80 -2.79 37.47
N ARG A 250 -2.92 -2.22 36.27
CA ARG A 250 -1.95 -2.32 35.16
C ARG A 250 -1.86 -1.01 34.41
N ARG A 251 -0.70 -0.81 33.77
CA ARG A 251 -0.46 0.36 32.93
C ARG A 251 -0.63 0.02 31.48
N VAL A 252 -1.23 0.97 30.74
CA VAL A 252 -1.43 0.92 29.29
C VAL A 252 -0.82 2.18 28.72
N ILE A 253 -0.05 2.04 27.65
CA ILE A 253 0.63 3.15 26.98
C ILE A 253 -0.12 3.45 25.70
N ILE A 254 -0.58 4.70 25.54
CA ILE A 254 -1.13 5.22 24.29
C ILE A 254 -0.07 6.07 23.62
N ARG A 255 0.23 5.80 22.34
CA ARG A 255 1.24 6.54 21.57
C ARG A 255 0.59 7.16 20.34
N GLY A 256 0.82 8.44 20.10
CA GLY A 256 0.43 9.15 18.89
C GLY A 256 1.63 9.53 18.04
N ALA A 257 1.45 9.60 16.73
CA ALA A 257 2.44 10.17 15.80
C ALA A 257 2.65 11.68 16.03
N LYS A 258 1.68 12.35 16.63
CA LYS A 258 1.72 13.75 17.07
C LYS A 258 1.28 13.85 18.53
N PRO A 259 1.63 14.94 19.25
CA PRO A 259 1.07 15.23 20.56
C PRO A 259 -0.45 15.33 20.51
N PHE A 260 -1.13 14.73 21.50
CA PHE A 260 -2.59 14.70 21.62
C PHE A 260 -3.02 14.80 23.07
N LYS A 261 -4.31 15.07 23.29
CA LYS A 261 -4.98 14.96 24.60
C LYS A 261 -5.99 13.83 24.58
N ILE A 262 -6.10 13.11 25.69
CA ILE A 262 -7.20 12.17 25.90
C ILE A 262 -8.44 12.97 26.28
N ILE A 263 -9.52 12.82 25.51
CA ILE A 263 -10.81 13.51 25.74
C ILE A 263 -11.70 12.67 26.64
N ALA A 264 -11.76 11.34 26.39
CA ALA A 264 -12.61 10.42 27.12
C ALA A 264 -12.07 8.99 27.07
N VAL A 265 -12.41 8.22 28.11
CA VAL A 265 -12.26 6.76 28.11
C VAL A 265 -13.65 6.17 28.34
N LYS A 266 -14.15 5.41 27.35
CA LYS A 266 -15.46 4.75 27.40
C LYS A 266 -15.31 3.28 27.71
N GLY A 267 -16.34 2.67 28.33
CA GLY A 267 -16.33 1.26 28.74
C GLY A 267 -15.88 1.01 30.18
N ALA A 268 -15.42 2.04 30.88
CA ALA A 268 -15.20 2.02 32.33
C ALA A 268 -16.54 2.02 33.06
N ASP A 269 -16.57 1.42 34.27
CA ASP A 269 -17.75 1.35 35.13
C ASP A 269 -17.36 1.56 36.62
N GLY A 270 -18.28 1.31 37.53
CA GLY A 270 -18.02 1.50 38.98
C GLY A 270 -16.97 0.56 39.57
N GLN A 271 -16.59 -0.52 38.88
CA GLN A 271 -15.60 -1.49 39.29
C GLN A 271 -14.27 -1.36 38.53
N LEU A 272 -14.32 -0.91 37.25
CA LEU A 272 -13.18 -0.74 36.40
C LEU A 272 -13.01 0.75 36.08
N SER A 273 -11.95 1.35 36.61
CA SER A 273 -11.60 2.76 36.40
C SER A 273 -10.31 2.90 35.62
N VAL A 274 -10.19 4.00 34.87
CA VAL A 274 -9.00 4.35 34.11
C VAL A 274 -8.61 5.77 34.45
N HIS A 275 -7.37 5.97 34.82
CA HIS A 275 -6.81 7.26 35.16
C HIS A 275 -5.68 7.63 34.21
N ASP A 276 -5.78 8.81 33.59
CA ASP A 276 -4.66 9.45 32.90
C ASP A 276 -3.93 10.34 33.89
N ASN A 277 -2.63 10.14 34.04
CA ASN A 277 -1.80 10.94 34.95
C ASN A 277 -1.40 12.29 34.34
N THR A 278 -1.86 12.62 33.14
CA THR A 278 -1.45 13.84 32.42
C THR A 278 -2.63 14.50 31.70
N THR A 279 -2.81 15.79 31.95
CA THR A 279 -3.79 16.64 31.26
C THR A 279 -3.21 17.38 30.04
N ASP A 280 -1.89 17.32 29.85
CA ASP A 280 -1.19 18.04 28.83
C ASP A 280 -1.18 17.27 27.49
N SER A 281 -1.07 17.99 26.38
CA SER A 281 -0.87 17.38 25.06
C SER A 281 0.54 16.79 24.96
N LYS A 282 0.62 15.46 24.79
CA LYS A 282 1.87 14.69 24.66
C LYS A 282 1.73 13.61 23.59
N ALA A 283 2.84 13.17 23.03
CA ALA A 283 2.87 12.05 22.07
C ALA A 283 2.71 10.67 22.74
N VAL A 284 2.89 10.61 24.08
CA VAL A 284 2.77 9.37 24.86
C VAL A 284 2.00 9.66 26.14
N HIS A 285 0.91 8.92 26.33
CA HIS A 285 0.13 8.91 27.57
C HIS A 285 0.25 7.55 28.26
N VAL A 286 0.29 7.55 29.58
CA VAL A 286 0.30 6.33 30.40
C VAL A 286 -0.97 6.29 31.23
N LEU A 287 -1.88 5.38 30.86
CA LEU A 287 -3.11 5.15 31.59
C LEU A 287 -2.89 4.08 32.67
N THR A 288 -3.44 4.30 33.84
CA THR A 288 -3.55 3.29 34.91
C THR A 288 -4.97 2.72 34.89
N VAL A 289 -5.08 1.44 34.53
CA VAL A 289 -6.33 0.67 34.57
C VAL A 289 -6.40 -0.03 35.93
N LYS A 290 -7.46 0.23 36.65
CA LYS A 290 -7.67 -0.26 38.05
C LYS A 290 -9.00 -0.98 38.18
N LEU A 291 -8.96 -2.22 38.64
CA LEU A 291 -10.15 -3.03 38.93
C LEU A 291 -10.33 -3.20 40.42
N LYS A 292 -11.55 -2.92 40.91
CA LYS A 292 -12.00 -3.16 42.27
C LYS A 292 -13.36 -3.86 42.21
N PRO A 293 -13.38 -5.22 42.09
CA PRO A 293 -14.61 -5.94 41.81
C PRO A 293 -15.45 -6.12 43.09
N GLY A 294 -16.77 -5.92 42.97
CA GLY A 294 -17.74 -6.13 44.06
C GLY A 294 -18.40 -7.52 44.06
N LYS A 295 -18.21 -8.33 43.00
CA LYS A 295 -18.81 -9.68 42.85
C LYS A 295 -17.83 -10.63 42.16
N ALA A 296 -17.90 -11.92 42.53
CA ALA A 296 -17.14 -12.97 41.86
C ALA A 296 -17.68 -13.21 40.43
N GLY A 297 -16.78 -13.59 39.50
CA GLY A 297 -17.09 -13.88 38.09
C GLY A 297 -15.99 -13.37 37.17
N ASP A 298 -16.15 -13.62 35.86
CA ASP A 298 -15.21 -13.16 34.86
C ASP A 298 -15.50 -11.72 34.44
N VAL A 299 -14.47 -10.91 34.39
CA VAL A 299 -14.50 -9.55 33.85
C VAL A 299 -13.86 -9.56 32.48
N ASN A 300 -14.60 -9.13 31.45
CA ASN A 300 -14.09 -8.92 30.13
C ASN A 300 -14.73 -7.61 29.58
N ARG A 301 -13.91 -6.58 29.35
CA ARG A 301 -14.37 -5.26 28.94
C ARG A 301 -13.50 -4.70 27.82
N SER A 302 -14.12 -4.19 26.77
CA SER A 302 -13.45 -3.34 25.79
C SER A 302 -13.51 -1.89 26.23
N LEU A 303 -12.35 -1.26 26.31
CA LEU A 303 -12.20 0.16 26.65
C LEU A 303 -11.79 0.93 25.41
N ARG A 304 -12.49 2.02 25.11
CA ARG A 304 -12.22 2.92 24.02
C ARG A 304 -11.70 4.26 24.53
N VAL A 305 -10.50 4.60 24.11
CA VAL A 305 -9.88 5.92 24.37
C VAL A 305 -10.16 6.84 23.19
N GLU A 306 -10.71 8.01 23.47
CA GLU A 306 -10.98 9.08 22.50
C GLU A 306 -10.00 10.23 22.72
N THR A 307 -9.47 10.77 21.62
CA THR A 307 -8.46 11.83 21.64
C THR A 307 -8.89 13.04 20.79
N ASP A 308 -8.17 14.15 20.88
CA ASP A 308 -8.38 15.38 20.10
C ASP A 308 -7.72 15.35 18.71
N LEU A 309 -7.18 14.21 18.28
CA LEU A 309 -6.65 14.06 16.94
C LEU A 309 -7.76 14.15 15.89
N ALA A 310 -7.49 14.82 14.77
CA ALA A 310 -8.44 14.94 13.66
C ALA A 310 -8.69 13.61 12.95
N GLU A 311 -7.65 12.77 12.87
CA GLU A 311 -7.65 11.47 12.23
C GLU A 311 -7.15 10.41 13.22
N ASP A 312 -7.64 9.17 13.10
CA ASP A 312 -7.27 8.08 14.01
C ASP A 312 -7.48 8.47 15.49
N ASN A 313 -8.58 9.14 15.79
CA ASN A 313 -8.83 9.77 17.09
C ASN A 313 -9.27 8.78 18.18
N THR A 314 -9.36 7.49 17.87
CA THR A 314 -9.78 6.46 18.83
C THR A 314 -8.86 5.26 18.79
N VAL A 315 -8.66 4.62 19.95
CA VAL A 315 -7.98 3.33 20.09
C VAL A 315 -8.68 2.51 21.15
N GLU A 316 -8.70 1.16 20.96
CA GLU A 316 -9.36 0.24 21.85
C GLU A 316 -8.38 -0.77 22.43
N PHE A 317 -8.63 -1.21 23.66
CA PHE A 317 -7.94 -2.32 24.29
C PHE A 317 -8.91 -3.12 25.19
N VAL A 318 -8.60 -4.38 25.39
CA VAL A 318 -9.43 -5.29 26.19
C VAL A 318 -8.84 -5.47 27.58
N VAL A 319 -9.67 -5.45 28.59
CA VAL A 319 -9.29 -5.75 29.98
C VAL A 319 -9.99 -7.03 30.43
N SER A 320 -9.22 -7.99 30.94
CA SER A 320 -9.73 -9.25 31.48
C SER A 320 -9.23 -9.52 32.89
N ALA A 321 -10.08 -10.15 33.70
CA ALA A 321 -9.76 -10.63 35.05
C ALA A 321 -10.67 -11.78 35.47
N GLN A 322 -10.19 -12.62 36.33
CA GLN A 322 -11.00 -13.64 37.05
C GLN A 322 -11.18 -13.21 38.48
N VAL A 323 -12.43 -12.92 38.87
CA VAL A 323 -12.76 -12.51 40.23
C VAL A 323 -13.13 -13.72 41.05
N THR A 324 -12.32 -14.03 42.08
CA THR A 324 -12.54 -15.15 42.99
C THR A 324 -13.33 -14.73 44.24
N PRO A 325 -14.20 -15.59 44.82
CA PRO A 325 -14.76 -15.34 46.14
C PRO A 325 -13.64 -15.11 47.18
N GLN A 326 -13.98 -14.38 48.22
CA GLN A 326 -13.08 -14.19 49.36
C GLN A 326 -12.82 -15.51 50.13
#